data_8591b81f8e6b523395f576f993fedf29
#
_entry.id   8591b81f8e6b523395f576f993fedf29
#
_cell.length_a   1.000
_cell.length_b   1.000
_cell.length_c   1.000
_cell.angle_alpha   90.00
_cell.angle_beta   90.00
_cell.angle_gamma   90.00
#
_symmetry.space_group_name_H-M   'P 1'
#
loop_
_entity.id
_entity.type
_entity.pdbx_description
1 polymer ?
#
loop_
_entity_poly.entity_id
_entity_poly.type
_entity_poly.pdbx_seq_one_letter_code
_entity_poly.pdbx_strand_id
1 'polypeptide(L)'
;ILNDAFDARWDAERRSTRPIPAGLIAVGDALRAGWGALALGFVLTVLAAPAPLRKTVAVVALLLALCVLIYDRWHKGVSWAPAVMGACRALLPPLGFLVAGERLFLLPIPMGDADWIMLAHMFGLWLLTFAITLVARHEATGGGAGRWVEGLLFVVPVPLFWAVGLFWPWMLLWAGVYVWWLLRSNRRHPLPAGVGARVADRLASMPLIDAMTTGYVGFISLALLVKRKGVHPEALVDAGCLLLLVLGAAPLAMRLVLRWRKQIPST
;
A
#
# COMPACT_ATOMS: atom_id res chain seq x y z
N ILE A 1 -10.12 9.52 9.72
CA ILE A 1 -11.06 10.56 10.19
C ILE A 1 -12.44 10.34 9.57
N LEU A 2 -12.60 10.33 8.21
CA LEU A 2 -13.90 10.11 7.56
C LEU A 2 -14.50 8.76 7.94
N ASN A 3 -13.70 7.70 7.93
CA ASN A 3 -14.11 6.37 8.36
C ASN A 3 -14.69 6.40 9.79
N ASP A 4 -13.98 6.97 10.76
CA ASP A 4 -14.43 7.04 12.15
C ASP A 4 -15.70 7.88 12.30
N ALA A 5 -15.85 8.95 11.49
CA ALA A 5 -17.06 9.78 11.49
C ALA A 5 -18.27 9.03 10.92
N PHE A 6 -18.11 8.29 9.82
CA PHE A 6 -19.18 7.44 9.27
C PHE A 6 -19.53 6.26 10.16
N ASP A 7 -18.55 5.75 10.89
CA ASP A 7 -18.68 4.64 11.81
C ASP A 7 -19.16 5.05 13.21
N ALA A 8 -19.29 6.33 13.50
CA ALA A 8 -19.57 6.85 14.86
C ALA A 8 -20.73 6.15 15.56
N ARG A 9 -21.84 5.93 14.85
CA ARG A 9 -23.01 5.23 15.40
C ARG A 9 -22.74 3.74 15.69
N TRP A 10 -22.05 3.06 14.79
CA TRP A 10 -21.66 1.66 14.97
C TRP A 10 -20.67 1.48 16.12
N ASP A 11 -19.70 2.39 16.23
CA ASP A 11 -18.68 2.36 17.25
C ASP A 11 -19.24 2.71 18.65
N ALA A 12 -20.25 3.57 18.72
CA ALA A 12 -20.94 3.87 19.98
C ALA A 12 -21.55 2.62 20.63
N GLU A 13 -22.03 1.67 19.81
CA GLU A 13 -22.63 0.42 20.29
C GLU A 13 -21.58 -0.63 20.70
N ARG A 14 -20.38 -0.60 20.16
CA ARG A 14 -19.38 -1.68 20.24
C ARG A 14 -18.02 -1.27 20.77
N ARG A 15 -17.66 0.00 20.62
CA ARG A 15 -16.34 0.56 20.93
C ARG A 15 -16.47 1.97 21.51
N SER A 16 -17.21 2.10 22.61
CA SER A 16 -17.53 3.38 23.25
C SER A 16 -16.32 4.19 23.72
N THR A 17 -15.15 3.55 23.83
CA THR A 17 -13.89 4.21 24.21
C THR A 17 -13.21 4.98 23.08
N ARG A 18 -13.69 4.85 21.82
CA ARG A 18 -13.14 5.62 20.71
C ARG A 18 -13.44 7.12 20.86
N PRO A 19 -12.56 8.01 20.34
CA PRO A 19 -12.67 9.46 20.58
C PRO A 19 -14.03 10.07 20.23
N ILE A 20 -14.66 9.66 19.10
CA ILE A 20 -15.95 10.20 18.68
C ILE A 20 -17.08 9.65 19.56
N PRO A 21 -17.25 8.33 19.77
CA PRO A 21 -18.23 7.79 20.71
C PRO A 21 -18.06 8.26 22.14
N ALA A 22 -16.82 8.48 22.59
CA ALA A 22 -16.52 9.00 23.94
C ALA A 22 -16.83 10.50 24.09
N GLY A 23 -17.29 11.18 23.03
CA GLY A 23 -17.62 12.61 23.06
C GLY A 23 -16.42 13.56 23.06
N LEU A 24 -15.19 13.06 22.86
CA LEU A 24 -13.97 13.86 22.81
C LEU A 24 -13.88 14.68 21.52
N ILE A 25 -14.51 14.21 20.44
CA ILE A 25 -14.54 14.86 19.14
C ILE A 25 -15.98 14.81 18.60
N ALA A 26 -16.54 15.96 18.22
CA ALA A 26 -17.85 15.99 17.60
C ALA A 26 -17.82 15.38 16.19
N VAL A 27 -18.85 14.59 15.82
CA VAL A 27 -18.97 13.98 14.50
C VAL A 27 -18.87 15.02 13.37
N GLY A 28 -19.49 16.19 13.57
CA GLY A 28 -19.46 17.30 12.60
C GLY A 28 -18.05 17.86 12.37
N ASP A 29 -17.22 17.93 13.43
CA ASP A 29 -15.83 18.38 13.32
C ASP A 29 -14.97 17.34 12.60
N ALA A 30 -15.15 16.06 12.92
CA ALA A 30 -14.48 14.98 12.22
C ALA A 30 -14.84 14.95 10.72
N LEU A 31 -16.11 15.14 10.36
CA LEU A 31 -16.54 15.24 8.97
C LEU A 31 -15.91 16.45 8.27
N ARG A 32 -15.93 17.64 8.87
CA ARG A 32 -15.32 18.86 8.29
C ARG A 32 -13.81 18.66 8.07
N ALA A 33 -13.12 18.15 9.07
CA ALA A 33 -11.68 17.86 8.98
C ALA A 33 -11.37 16.81 7.91
N GLY A 34 -12.16 15.74 7.85
CA GLY A 34 -11.97 14.66 6.88
C GLY A 34 -12.22 15.10 5.43
N TRP A 35 -13.30 15.84 5.16
CA TRP A 35 -13.57 16.40 3.85
C TRP A 35 -12.52 17.45 3.45
N GLY A 36 -12.14 18.33 4.39
CA GLY A 36 -11.08 19.31 4.17
C GLY A 36 -9.75 18.68 3.81
N ALA A 37 -9.35 17.62 4.54
CA ALA A 37 -8.13 16.89 4.25
C ALA A 37 -8.16 16.18 2.88
N LEU A 38 -9.30 15.59 2.52
CA LEU A 38 -9.47 14.93 1.22
C LEU A 38 -9.39 15.94 0.06
N ALA A 39 -10.08 17.08 0.20
CA ALA A 39 -10.06 18.14 -0.80
C ALA A 39 -8.66 18.77 -0.93
N LEU A 40 -8.00 19.06 0.19
CA LEU A 40 -6.64 19.60 0.21
C LEU A 40 -5.65 18.60 -0.43
N GLY A 41 -5.73 17.32 -0.07
CA GLY A 41 -4.89 16.28 -0.66
C GLY A 41 -5.08 16.18 -2.17
N PHE A 42 -6.32 16.23 -2.66
CA PHE A 42 -6.63 16.25 -4.09
C PHE A 42 -6.00 17.46 -4.78
N VAL A 43 -6.22 18.67 -4.27
CA VAL A 43 -5.69 19.90 -4.86
C VAL A 43 -4.17 19.90 -4.89
N LEU A 44 -3.53 19.56 -3.78
CA LEU A 44 -2.06 19.51 -3.70
C LEU A 44 -1.48 18.49 -4.66
N THR A 45 -2.09 17.33 -4.81
CA THR A 45 -1.64 16.28 -5.75
C THR A 45 -1.72 16.76 -7.19
N VAL A 46 -2.81 17.43 -7.58
CA VAL A 46 -2.99 17.98 -8.95
C VAL A 46 -2.00 19.12 -9.21
N LEU A 47 -1.80 20.00 -8.23
CA LEU A 47 -0.86 21.12 -8.37
C LEU A 47 0.60 20.67 -8.42
N ALA A 48 0.97 19.63 -7.70
CA ALA A 48 2.31 19.06 -7.72
C ALA A 48 2.67 18.41 -9.07
N ALA A 49 1.68 18.01 -9.85
CA ALA A 49 1.90 17.37 -11.14
C ALA A 49 2.36 18.37 -12.22
N PRO A 50 3.23 17.92 -13.16
CA PRO A 50 3.59 18.70 -14.36
C PRO A 50 2.33 19.09 -15.15
N ALA A 51 2.31 20.32 -15.70
CA ALA A 51 1.16 20.88 -16.39
C ALA A 51 0.50 19.94 -17.44
N PRO A 52 1.27 19.21 -18.28
CA PRO A 52 0.69 18.30 -19.27
C PRO A 52 -0.05 17.09 -18.65
N LEU A 53 0.32 16.69 -17.43
CA LEU A 53 -0.22 15.50 -16.76
C LEU A 53 -1.32 15.81 -15.74
N ARG A 54 -1.59 17.07 -15.44
CA ARG A 54 -2.56 17.48 -14.40
C ARG A 54 -3.94 16.88 -14.60
N LYS A 55 -4.43 16.81 -15.83
CA LYS A 55 -5.75 16.20 -16.13
C LYS A 55 -5.76 14.71 -15.78
N THR A 56 -4.73 13.97 -16.17
CA THR A 56 -4.60 12.54 -15.86
C THR A 56 -4.46 12.31 -14.36
N VAL A 57 -3.62 13.11 -13.70
CA VAL A 57 -3.48 13.08 -12.24
C VAL A 57 -4.80 13.36 -11.54
N ALA A 58 -5.56 14.37 -12.00
CA ALA A 58 -6.88 14.68 -11.43
C ALA A 58 -7.85 13.50 -11.55
N VAL A 59 -7.87 12.81 -12.69
CA VAL A 59 -8.72 11.62 -12.88
C VAL A 59 -8.32 10.49 -11.93
N VAL A 60 -7.03 10.16 -11.84
CA VAL A 60 -6.54 9.08 -10.96
C VAL A 60 -6.76 9.44 -9.48
N ALA A 61 -6.49 10.70 -9.10
CA ALA A 61 -6.72 11.17 -7.73
C ALA A 61 -8.22 11.16 -7.37
N LEU A 62 -9.10 11.51 -8.32
CA LEU A 62 -10.54 11.41 -8.13
C LEU A 62 -11.01 9.97 -7.96
N LEU A 63 -10.50 9.04 -8.79
CA LEU A 63 -10.79 7.62 -8.64
C LEU A 63 -10.33 7.09 -7.27
N LEU A 64 -9.15 7.48 -6.81
CA LEU A 64 -8.67 7.14 -5.47
C LEU A 64 -9.60 7.71 -4.38
N ALA A 65 -9.97 8.99 -4.48
CA ALA A 65 -10.89 9.62 -3.53
C ALA A 65 -12.25 8.92 -3.50
N LEU A 66 -12.80 8.55 -4.66
CA LEU A 66 -14.05 7.78 -4.76
C LEU A 66 -13.92 6.40 -4.11
N CYS A 67 -12.82 5.66 -4.35
CA CYS A 67 -12.57 4.38 -3.70
C CYS A 67 -12.51 4.53 -2.17
N VAL A 68 -11.83 5.56 -1.65
CA VAL A 68 -11.77 5.85 -0.21
C VAL A 68 -13.16 6.12 0.34
N LEU A 69 -13.95 6.99 -0.30
CA LEU A 69 -15.30 7.33 0.15
C LEU A 69 -16.25 6.13 0.10
N ILE A 70 -16.20 5.34 -0.97
CA ILE A 70 -17.00 4.11 -1.12
C ILE A 70 -16.65 3.13 0.00
N TYR A 71 -15.36 2.93 0.26
CA TYR A 71 -14.92 2.07 1.35
C TYR A 71 -15.39 2.60 2.70
N ASP A 72 -15.07 3.84 3.04
CA ASP A 72 -15.39 4.44 4.34
C ASP A 72 -16.89 4.44 4.63
N ARG A 73 -17.72 4.61 3.60
CA ARG A 73 -19.18 4.70 3.77
C ARG A 73 -19.88 3.35 3.85
N TRP A 74 -19.39 2.32 3.11
CA TRP A 74 -20.13 1.05 2.94
C TRP A 74 -19.33 -0.20 3.23
N HIS A 75 -18.14 -0.12 3.86
CA HIS A 75 -17.30 -1.30 4.06
C HIS A 75 -17.89 -2.37 4.99
N LYS A 76 -18.84 -1.99 5.86
CA LYS A 76 -19.40 -2.91 6.86
C LYS A 76 -20.45 -3.85 6.25
N GLY A 77 -20.22 -5.16 6.44
CA GLY A 77 -21.17 -6.19 6.02
C GLY A 77 -21.18 -6.53 4.53
N VAL A 78 -20.37 -5.84 3.68
CA VAL A 78 -20.36 -6.08 2.24
C VAL A 78 -19.14 -6.87 1.77
N SER A 79 -19.36 -7.85 0.88
CA SER A 79 -18.30 -8.78 0.41
C SER A 79 -17.23 -8.10 -0.45
N TRP A 80 -17.58 -7.07 -1.20
CA TRP A 80 -16.67 -6.38 -2.12
C TRP A 80 -15.73 -5.35 -1.45
N ALA A 81 -15.97 -4.97 -0.19
CA ALA A 81 -15.17 -3.94 0.46
C ALA A 81 -13.65 -4.23 0.52
N PRO A 82 -13.16 -5.48 0.68
CA PRO A 82 -11.73 -5.77 0.57
C PRO A 82 -11.15 -5.42 -0.80
N ALA A 83 -11.92 -5.61 -1.88
CA ALA A 83 -11.48 -5.28 -3.23
C ALA A 83 -11.32 -3.77 -3.41
N VAL A 84 -12.23 -2.96 -2.86
CA VAL A 84 -12.13 -1.49 -2.88
C VAL A 84 -10.96 -0.99 -2.04
N MET A 85 -10.72 -1.57 -0.85
CA MET A 85 -9.54 -1.23 -0.05
C MET A 85 -8.24 -1.57 -0.81
N GLY A 86 -8.22 -2.71 -1.51
CA GLY A 86 -7.12 -3.07 -2.42
C GLY A 86 -6.93 -2.02 -3.52
N ALA A 87 -8.02 -1.55 -4.15
CA ALA A 87 -7.97 -0.52 -5.19
C ALA A 87 -7.40 0.81 -4.67
N CYS A 88 -7.74 1.23 -3.43
CA CYS A 88 -7.14 2.40 -2.82
C CYS A 88 -5.61 2.31 -2.76
N ARG A 89 -5.06 1.13 -2.48
CA ARG A 89 -3.61 0.93 -2.44
C ARG A 89 -2.99 0.80 -3.84
N ALA A 90 -3.67 0.11 -4.75
CA ALA A 90 -3.20 -0.06 -6.12
C ALA A 90 -3.11 1.26 -6.91
N LEU A 91 -3.92 2.25 -6.58
CA LEU A 91 -3.92 3.56 -7.25
C LEU A 91 -2.80 4.50 -6.78
N LEU A 92 -2.11 4.21 -5.66
CA LEU A 92 -1.04 5.08 -5.15
C LEU A 92 0.23 5.08 -6.03
N PRO A 93 0.78 3.93 -6.47
CA PRO A 93 1.96 3.92 -7.32
C PRO A 93 1.77 4.70 -8.63
N PRO A 94 0.71 4.47 -9.44
CA PRO A 94 0.50 5.21 -10.67
C PRO A 94 0.31 6.71 -10.41
N LEU A 95 -0.35 7.08 -9.31
CA LEU A 95 -0.51 8.49 -8.93
C LEU A 95 0.85 9.14 -8.63
N GLY A 96 1.71 8.46 -7.85
CA GLY A 96 3.07 8.92 -7.57
C GLY A 96 3.92 9.07 -8.84
N PHE A 97 3.82 8.11 -9.77
CA PHE A 97 4.54 8.12 -11.05
C PHE A 97 4.14 9.31 -11.92
N LEU A 98 2.84 9.56 -12.05
CA LEU A 98 2.31 10.70 -12.80
C LEU A 98 2.72 12.04 -12.18
N VAL A 99 2.72 12.15 -10.85
CA VAL A 99 3.16 13.36 -10.14
C VAL A 99 4.67 13.59 -10.33
N ALA A 100 5.46 12.52 -10.43
CA ALA A 100 6.89 12.60 -10.76
C ALA A 100 7.17 12.99 -12.22
N GLY A 101 6.14 13.11 -13.05
CA GLY A 101 6.27 13.53 -14.46
C GLY A 101 6.40 12.38 -15.45
N GLU A 102 6.30 11.15 -14.99
CA GLU A 102 6.37 9.97 -15.84
C GLU A 102 5.02 9.71 -16.52
N ARG A 103 5.08 9.26 -17.79
CA ARG A 103 3.88 8.90 -18.55
C ARG A 103 3.53 7.44 -18.27
N LEU A 104 2.26 7.16 -18.04
CA LEU A 104 1.73 5.81 -17.80
C LEU A 104 0.93 5.31 -19.01
N PHE A 105 0.75 4.00 -19.07
CA PHE A 105 -0.06 3.23 -20.03
C PHE A 105 -1.52 3.71 -20.21
N LEU A 106 -2.02 4.62 -19.37
CA LEU A 106 -3.34 5.24 -19.51
C LEU A 106 -3.46 6.16 -20.75
N LEU A 107 -2.34 6.42 -21.42
CA LEU A 107 -2.30 7.12 -22.69
C LEU A 107 -2.27 6.08 -23.82
N PRO A 108 -2.80 6.35 -25.04
CA PRO A 108 -2.82 5.42 -26.16
C PRO A 108 -1.42 5.25 -26.78
N ILE A 109 -0.51 4.70 -26.01
CA ILE A 109 0.87 4.40 -26.40
C ILE A 109 1.07 2.89 -26.21
N PRO A 110 1.83 2.21 -27.09
CA PRO A 110 2.17 0.80 -26.91
C PRO A 110 2.77 0.56 -25.53
N MET A 111 2.26 -0.45 -24.81
CA MET A 111 2.75 -0.80 -23.47
C MET A 111 4.21 -1.23 -23.54
N GLY A 112 5.04 -0.57 -22.74
CA GLY A 112 6.45 -0.94 -22.54
C GLY A 112 6.65 -1.82 -21.31
N ASP A 113 7.88 -2.31 -21.11
CA ASP A 113 8.23 -3.14 -19.96
C ASP A 113 7.92 -2.47 -18.61
N ALA A 114 8.11 -1.14 -18.53
CA ALA A 114 7.79 -0.35 -17.33
C ALA A 114 6.30 -0.38 -16.98
N ASP A 115 5.42 -0.42 -17.96
CA ASP A 115 3.98 -0.47 -17.76
C ASP A 115 3.54 -1.81 -17.17
N TRP A 116 4.11 -2.92 -17.66
CA TRP A 116 3.86 -4.25 -17.13
C TRP A 116 4.31 -4.38 -15.67
N ILE A 117 5.46 -3.79 -15.33
CA ILE A 117 5.96 -3.78 -13.95
C ILE A 117 5.04 -2.97 -13.05
N MET A 118 4.58 -1.80 -13.52
CA MET A 118 3.63 -0.98 -12.78
C MET A 118 2.31 -1.73 -12.55
N LEU A 119 1.76 -2.38 -13.56
CA LEU A 119 0.54 -3.19 -13.43
C LEU A 119 0.72 -4.34 -12.45
N ALA A 120 1.85 -5.05 -12.53
CA ALA A 120 2.16 -6.13 -11.61
C ALA A 120 2.30 -5.63 -10.17
N HIS A 121 2.90 -4.45 -9.98
CA HIS A 121 3.02 -3.81 -8.67
C HIS A 121 1.66 -3.39 -8.12
N MET A 122 0.85 -2.73 -8.93
CA MET A 122 -0.53 -2.36 -8.57
C MET A 122 -1.33 -3.60 -8.16
N PHE A 123 -1.24 -4.68 -8.94
CA PHE A 123 -1.94 -5.93 -8.63
C PHE A 123 -1.40 -6.60 -7.38
N GLY A 124 -0.09 -6.61 -7.16
CA GLY A 124 0.53 -7.11 -5.93
C GLY A 124 0.07 -6.37 -4.68
N LEU A 125 0.04 -5.04 -4.72
CA LEU A 125 -0.47 -4.21 -3.61
C LEU A 125 -1.98 -4.39 -3.41
N TRP A 126 -2.74 -4.50 -4.50
CA TRP A 126 -4.16 -4.80 -4.44
C TRP A 126 -4.41 -6.13 -3.75
N LEU A 127 -3.73 -7.20 -4.19
CA LEU A 127 -3.88 -8.54 -3.65
C LEU A 127 -3.47 -8.63 -2.18
N LEU A 128 -2.35 -8.01 -1.83
CA LEU A 128 -1.88 -7.93 -0.45
C LEU A 128 -2.94 -7.27 0.45
N THR A 129 -3.41 -6.09 0.05
CA THR A 129 -4.38 -5.32 0.85
C THR A 129 -5.73 -6.03 0.91
N PHE A 130 -6.17 -6.62 -0.19
CA PHE A 130 -7.37 -7.46 -0.25
C PHE A 130 -7.29 -8.61 0.76
N ALA A 131 -6.20 -9.39 0.73
CA ALA A 131 -6.01 -10.52 1.63
C ALA A 131 -5.91 -10.09 3.10
N ILE A 132 -5.19 -9.00 3.40
CA ILE A 132 -5.11 -8.44 4.77
C ILE A 132 -6.51 -8.04 5.27
N THR A 133 -7.30 -7.37 4.42
CA THR A 133 -8.66 -6.92 4.79
C THR A 133 -9.59 -8.10 5.02
N LEU A 134 -9.47 -9.18 4.25
CA LEU A 134 -10.20 -10.42 4.49
C LEU A 134 -9.83 -11.05 5.84
N VAL A 135 -8.54 -11.09 6.18
CA VAL A 135 -8.08 -11.59 7.50
C VAL A 135 -8.64 -10.72 8.62
N ALA A 136 -8.57 -9.38 8.48
CA ALA A 136 -9.04 -8.44 9.48
C ALA A 136 -10.55 -8.55 9.77
N ARG A 137 -11.37 -8.91 8.77
CA ARG A 137 -12.81 -9.12 8.97
C ARG A 137 -13.12 -10.21 9.97
N HIS A 138 -12.33 -11.27 10.01
CA HIS A 138 -12.53 -12.39 10.92
C HIS A 138 -12.10 -12.05 12.36
N GLU A 139 -11.34 -10.96 12.55
CA GLU A 139 -11.01 -10.46 13.89
C GLU A 139 -12.27 -10.04 14.67
N ALA A 140 -13.19 -9.34 13.97
CA ALA A 140 -14.43 -8.86 14.59
C ALA A 140 -15.44 -9.97 14.88
N THR A 141 -15.36 -11.10 14.18
CA THR A 141 -16.31 -12.24 14.30
C THR A 141 -15.77 -13.38 15.17
N GLY A 142 -14.52 -13.29 15.65
CA GLY A 142 -13.88 -14.36 16.43
C GLY A 142 -13.53 -15.63 15.63
N GLY A 143 -13.78 -15.63 14.32
CA GLY A 143 -13.47 -16.73 13.41
C GLY A 143 -12.07 -16.59 12.79
N GLY A 144 -11.40 -17.70 12.52
CA GLY A 144 -10.15 -17.68 11.74
C GLY A 144 -10.44 -17.43 10.26
N ALA A 145 -9.65 -16.58 9.61
CA ALA A 145 -9.66 -16.50 8.15
C ALA A 145 -9.38 -17.89 7.55
N GLY A 146 -10.11 -18.26 6.52
CA GLY A 146 -9.91 -19.55 5.85
C GLY A 146 -8.46 -19.70 5.38
N ARG A 147 -7.94 -20.93 5.39
CA ARG A 147 -6.54 -21.23 4.99
C ARG A 147 -6.20 -20.70 3.59
N TRP A 148 -7.18 -20.59 2.71
CA TRP A 148 -7.02 -20.05 1.36
C TRP A 148 -6.68 -18.56 1.36
N VAL A 149 -7.25 -17.77 2.31
CA VAL A 149 -6.94 -16.32 2.45
C VAL A 149 -5.49 -16.14 2.87
N GLU A 150 -5.01 -16.97 3.80
CA GLU A 150 -3.61 -16.98 4.19
C GLU A 150 -2.71 -17.37 3.01
N GLY A 151 -3.16 -18.31 2.16
CA GLY A 151 -2.47 -18.73 0.94
C GLY A 151 -2.32 -17.59 -0.08
N LEU A 152 -3.31 -16.70 -0.23
CA LEU A 152 -3.25 -15.56 -1.15
C LEU A 152 -2.05 -14.65 -0.85
N LEU A 153 -1.67 -14.50 0.42
CA LEU A 153 -0.53 -13.67 0.79
C LEU A 153 0.79 -14.18 0.20
N PHE A 154 0.95 -15.50 0.06
CA PHE A 154 2.15 -16.08 -0.55
C PHE A 154 2.20 -15.91 -2.08
N VAL A 155 1.06 -15.62 -2.71
CA VAL A 155 0.96 -15.38 -4.16
C VAL A 155 1.29 -13.92 -4.52
N VAL A 156 1.29 -13.00 -3.56
CA VAL A 156 1.52 -11.56 -3.80
C VAL A 156 2.79 -11.24 -4.62
N PRO A 157 3.96 -11.88 -4.42
CA PRO A 157 5.14 -11.63 -5.24
C PRO A 157 5.05 -12.15 -6.68
N VAL A 158 4.16 -13.11 -6.97
CA VAL A 158 4.12 -13.82 -8.27
C VAL A 158 3.91 -12.88 -9.47
N PRO A 159 2.97 -11.92 -9.45
CA PRO A 159 2.80 -10.97 -10.56
C PRO A 159 4.07 -10.18 -10.87
N LEU A 160 4.83 -9.82 -9.83
CA LEU A 160 6.11 -9.09 -9.98
C LEU A 160 7.18 -9.98 -10.62
N PHE A 161 7.29 -11.24 -10.19
CA PHE A 161 8.19 -12.20 -10.82
C PHE A 161 7.84 -12.42 -12.29
N TRP A 162 6.56 -12.49 -12.63
CA TRP A 162 6.11 -12.66 -14.01
C TRP A 162 6.46 -11.45 -14.87
N ALA A 163 6.28 -10.23 -14.36
CA ALA A 163 6.55 -9.00 -15.10
C ALA A 163 8.05 -8.72 -15.29
N VAL A 164 8.90 -9.14 -14.36
CA VAL A 164 10.34 -8.81 -14.33
C VAL A 164 11.21 -10.00 -14.75
N GLY A 165 10.64 -11.23 -14.77
CA GLY A 165 11.39 -12.48 -14.96
C GLY A 165 11.97 -13.03 -13.66
N LEU A 166 12.06 -14.36 -13.59
CA LEU A 166 12.42 -15.12 -12.38
C LEU A 166 13.87 -14.94 -11.90
N PHE A 167 14.75 -14.33 -12.70
CA PHE A 167 16.21 -14.45 -12.51
C PHE A 167 16.87 -13.25 -11.81
N TRP A 168 16.10 -12.33 -11.20
CA TRP A 168 16.71 -11.20 -10.51
C TRP A 168 17.04 -11.54 -9.04
N PRO A 169 18.32 -11.57 -8.65
CA PRO A 169 18.74 -11.87 -7.27
C PRO A 169 18.08 -10.93 -6.24
N TRP A 170 17.88 -9.66 -6.62
CA TRP A 170 17.21 -8.66 -5.81
C TRP A 170 15.76 -9.02 -5.49
N MET A 171 14.99 -9.41 -6.50
CA MET A 171 13.60 -9.83 -6.33
C MET A 171 13.49 -11.06 -5.46
N LEU A 172 14.36 -12.06 -5.68
CA LEU A 172 14.42 -13.29 -4.88
C LEU A 172 14.76 -12.99 -3.43
N LEU A 173 15.70 -12.07 -3.17
CA LEU A 173 16.04 -11.64 -1.82
C LEU A 173 14.82 -11.09 -1.07
N TRP A 174 14.15 -10.10 -1.65
CA TRP A 174 13.03 -9.45 -0.99
C TRP A 174 11.79 -10.33 -0.92
N ALA A 175 11.53 -11.16 -1.91
CA ALA A 175 10.48 -12.17 -1.84
C ALA A 175 10.77 -13.21 -0.75
N GLY A 176 12.02 -13.65 -0.62
CA GLY A 176 12.46 -14.53 0.46
C GLY A 176 12.26 -13.89 1.85
N VAL A 177 12.64 -12.61 2.00
CA VAL A 177 12.40 -11.84 3.24
C VAL A 177 10.91 -11.72 3.52
N TYR A 178 10.09 -11.45 2.49
CA TYR A 178 8.64 -11.35 2.62
C TYR A 178 8.01 -12.68 3.07
N VAL A 179 8.34 -13.79 2.40
CA VAL A 179 7.85 -15.12 2.76
C VAL A 179 8.31 -15.51 4.17
N TRP A 180 9.59 -15.28 4.49
CA TRP A 180 10.11 -15.53 5.84
C TRP A 180 9.34 -14.71 6.89
N TRP A 181 9.02 -13.43 6.60
CA TRP A 181 8.25 -12.57 7.48
C TRP A 181 6.84 -13.13 7.73
N LEU A 182 6.14 -13.59 6.68
CA LEU A 182 4.82 -14.21 6.80
C LEU A 182 4.87 -15.49 7.65
N LEU A 183 5.83 -16.37 7.39
CA LEU A 183 6.00 -17.60 8.14
C LEU A 183 6.32 -17.32 9.61
N ARG A 184 7.19 -16.35 9.88
CA ARG A 184 7.53 -15.90 11.23
C ARG A 184 6.30 -15.34 11.96
N SER A 185 5.50 -14.49 11.29
CA SER A 185 4.26 -13.93 11.85
C SER A 185 3.26 -15.03 12.19
N ASN A 186 3.09 -16.00 11.28
CA ASN A 186 2.17 -17.13 11.50
C ASN A 186 2.58 -18.01 12.68
N ARG A 187 3.87 -18.23 12.88
CA ARG A 187 4.39 -18.99 14.04
C ARG A 187 4.25 -18.23 15.35
N ARG A 188 4.44 -16.91 15.33
CA ARG A 188 4.39 -16.06 16.55
C ARG A 188 2.98 -15.78 17.02
N HIS A 189 2.05 -15.71 16.10
CA HIS A 189 0.67 -15.30 16.35
C HIS A 189 -0.30 -16.38 15.84
N PRO A 190 -0.45 -17.51 16.56
CA PRO A 190 -1.37 -18.56 16.15
C PRO A 190 -2.83 -18.05 16.18
N LEU A 191 -3.64 -18.52 15.22
CA LEU A 191 -5.06 -18.21 15.17
C LEU A 191 -5.83 -19.10 16.20
N PRO A 192 -6.99 -18.62 16.72
CA PRO A 192 -7.62 -17.34 16.38
C PRO A 192 -7.11 -16.13 17.19
N ALA A 193 -6.47 -16.32 18.33
CA ALA A 193 -6.13 -15.25 19.26
C ALA A 193 -5.14 -14.19 18.69
N GLY A 194 -4.34 -14.57 17.68
CA GLY A 194 -3.30 -13.72 17.10
C GLY A 194 -3.72 -12.87 15.89
N VAL A 195 -5.02 -12.77 15.54
CA VAL A 195 -5.46 -12.12 14.27
C VAL A 195 -5.00 -10.68 14.15
N GLY A 196 -5.24 -9.82 15.13
CA GLY A 196 -4.85 -8.42 15.11
C GLY A 196 -3.33 -8.23 15.00
N ALA A 197 -2.56 -9.09 15.69
CA ALA A 197 -1.11 -9.09 15.59
C ALA A 197 -0.62 -9.50 14.19
N ARG A 198 -1.27 -10.50 13.56
CA ARG A 198 -0.97 -10.89 12.17
C ARG A 198 -1.30 -9.77 11.18
N VAL A 199 -2.45 -9.12 11.32
CA VAL A 199 -2.84 -7.98 10.48
C VAL A 199 -1.78 -6.89 10.55
N ALA A 200 -1.33 -6.52 11.74
CA ALA A 200 -0.27 -5.52 11.91
C ALA A 200 1.07 -5.94 11.28
N ASP A 201 1.49 -7.21 11.45
CA ASP A 201 2.71 -7.74 10.82
C ASP A 201 2.61 -7.73 9.28
N ARG A 202 1.41 -8.00 8.73
CA ARG A 202 1.18 -7.95 7.28
C ARG A 202 1.17 -6.53 6.75
N LEU A 203 0.56 -5.58 7.46
CA LEU A 203 0.67 -4.16 7.10
C LEU A 203 2.13 -3.70 7.11
N ALA A 204 2.93 -4.17 8.08
CA ALA A 204 4.36 -3.90 8.13
C ALA A 204 5.15 -4.54 6.97
N SER A 205 4.60 -5.51 6.24
CA SER A 205 5.25 -6.11 5.08
C SER A 205 5.04 -5.35 3.76
N MET A 206 4.13 -4.36 3.71
CA MET A 206 3.89 -3.57 2.49
C MET A 206 5.17 -2.95 1.89
N PRO A 207 6.08 -2.34 2.71
CA PRO A 207 7.33 -1.81 2.18
C PRO A 207 8.24 -2.84 1.51
N LEU A 208 8.07 -4.13 1.79
CA LEU A 208 8.84 -5.18 1.11
C LEU A 208 8.40 -5.36 -0.34
N ILE A 209 7.10 -5.19 -0.62
CA ILE A 209 6.57 -5.22 -1.99
C ILE A 209 7.07 -3.99 -2.76
N ASP A 210 7.07 -2.81 -2.13
CA ASP A 210 7.64 -1.60 -2.72
C ASP A 210 9.14 -1.76 -2.98
N ALA A 211 9.89 -2.39 -2.09
CA ALA A 211 11.31 -2.65 -2.25
C ALA A 211 11.63 -3.60 -3.43
N MET A 212 10.76 -4.57 -3.72
CA MET A 212 10.92 -5.46 -4.88
C MET A 212 10.92 -4.67 -6.19
N THR A 213 9.98 -3.73 -6.34
CA THR A 213 9.80 -2.94 -7.56
C THR A 213 10.78 -1.78 -7.67
N THR A 214 10.95 -1.01 -6.60
CA THR A 214 11.83 0.17 -6.62
C THR A 214 13.29 -0.20 -6.83
N GLY A 215 13.75 -1.31 -6.26
CA GLY A 215 15.09 -1.82 -6.49
C GLY A 215 15.33 -2.19 -7.96
N TYR A 216 14.35 -2.82 -8.61
CA TYR A 216 14.43 -3.16 -10.02
C TYR A 216 14.45 -1.92 -10.93
N VAL A 217 13.51 -0.99 -10.73
CA VAL A 217 13.44 0.26 -11.50
C VAL A 217 14.73 1.06 -11.32
N GLY A 218 15.23 1.16 -10.08
CA GLY A 218 16.48 1.82 -9.79
C GLY A 218 17.68 1.19 -10.51
N PHE A 219 17.75 -0.14 -10.54
CA PHE A 219 18.81 -0.86 -11.24
C PHE A 219 18.78 -0.65 -12.77
N ILE A 220 17.59 -0.73 -13.38
CA ILE A 220 17.45 -0.46 -14.83
C ILE A 220 17.81 0.98 -15.14
N SER A 221 17.33 1.94 -14.34
CA SER A 221 17.65 3.35 -14.52
C SER A 221 19.16 3.60 -14.47
N LEU A 222 19.84 2.94 -13.52
CA LEU A 222 21.29 2.98 -13.44
C LEU A 222 21.98 2.36 -14.66
N ALA A 223 21.55 1.16 -15.07
CA ALA A 223 22.15 0.47 -16.20
C ALA A 223 22.00 1.30 -17.51
N LEU A 224 20.86 1.95 -17.68
CA LEU A 224 20.62 2.87 -18.81
C LEU A 224 21.47 4.14 -18.71
N LEU A 225 21.64 4.69 -17.50
CA LEU A 225 22.48 5.86 -17.28
C LEU A 225 23.94 5.56 -17.60
N VAL A 226 24.45 4.44 -17.11
CA VAL A 226 25.82 3.95 -17.38
C VAL A 226 26.03 3.70 -18.88
N LYS A 227 25.04 3.11 -19.56
CA LYS A 227 25.09 2.87 -21.01
C LYS A 227 25.09 4.17 -21.83
N ARG A 228 24.38 5.23 -21.38
CA ARG A 228 24.28 6.52 -22.08
C ARG A 228 25.45 7.47 -21.85
N LYS A 229 25.96 7.52 -20.62
CA LYS A 229 26.95 8.52 -20.18
C LYS A 229 28.35 7.95 -19.89
N GLY A 230 28.52 6.63 -19.96
CA GLY A 230 29.72 5.97 -19.44
C GLY A 230 29.70 5.90 -17.89
N VAL A 231 30.73 5.26 -17.30
CA VAL A 231 30.86 5.14 -15.84
C VAL A 231 31.45 6.43 -15.29
N HIS A 232 30.61 7.44 -15.03
CA HIS A 232 31.02 8.62 -14.27
C HIS A 232 30.87 8.38 -12.78
N PRO A 233 31.81 8.91 -11.94
CA PRO A 233 31.74 8.76 -10.47
C PRO A 233 30.41 9.21 -9.88
N GLU A 234 29.81 10.28 -10.41
CA GLU A 234 28.51 10.82 -9.99
C GLU A 234 27.37 9.84 -10.19
N ALA A 235 27.34 9.11 -11.31
CA ALA A 235 26.31 8.10 -11.58
C ALA A 235 26.40 6.90 -10.61
N LEU A 236 27.60 6.56 -10.16
CA LEU A 236 27.83 5.51 -9.15
C LEU A 236 27.39 5.98 -7.76
N VAL A 237 27.58 7.26 -7.43
CA VAL A 237 27.11 7.85 -6.17
C VAL A 237 25.57 7.87 -6.12
N ASP A 238 24.91 8.33 -7.20
CA ASP A 238 23.45 8.37 -7.28
C ASP A 238 22.84 6.96 -7.17
N ALA A 239 23.46 5.99 -7.80
CA ALA A 239 23.06 4.58 -7.69
C ALA A 239 23.27 4.01 -6.28
N GLY A 240 24.40 4.32 -5.68
CA GLY A 240 24.70 3.93 -4.31
C GLY A 240 23.69 4.53 -3.33
N CYS A 241 23.36 5.81 -3.47
CA CYS A 241 22.36 6.50 -2.67
C CYS A 241 20.96 5.87 -2.84
N LEU A 242 20.55 5.57 -4.08
CA LEU A 242 19.27 4.90 -4.35
C LEU A 242 19.22 3.51 -3.74
N LEU A 243 20.30 2.74 -3.88
CA LEU A 243 20.41 1.42 -3.28
C LEU A 243 20.33 1.47 -1.75
N LEU A 244 21.04 2.40 -1.11
CA LEU A 244 21.01 2.60 0.34
C LEU A 244 19.63 3.07 0.81
N LEU A 245 18.96 3.94 0.06
CA LEU A 245 17.58 4.35 0.34
C LEU A 245 16.63 3.16 0.31
N VAL A 246 16.70 2.32 -0.70
CA VAL A 246 15.82 1.13 -0.82
C VAL A 246 16.16 0.09 0.24
N LEU A 247 17.45 -0.17 0.50
CA LEU A 247 17.89 -1.11 1.54
C LEU A 247 17.54 -0.64 2.95
N GLY A 248 17.58 0.67 3.19
CA GLY A 248 17.30 1.26 4.50
C GLY A 248 15.83 1.58 4.74
N ALA A 249 15.11 2.06 3.72
CA ALA A 249 13.75 2.56 3.86
C ALA A 249 12.75 1.45 4.22
N ALA A 250 12.83 0.27 3.58
CA ALA A 250 11.90 -0.82 3.85
C ALA A 250 12.03 -1.36 5.30
N PRO A 251 13.23 -1.72 5.81
CA PRO A 251 13.37 -2.14 7.20
C PRO A 251 13.02 -1.05 8.22
N LEU A 252 13.33 0.22 7.88
CA LEU A 252 12.99 1.35 8.73
C LEU A 252 11.47 1.54 8.82
N ALA A 253 10.77 1.54 7.69
CA ALA A 253 9.32 1.63 7.63
C ALA A 253 8.66 0.49 8.41
N MET A 254 9.14 -0.75 8.24
CA MET A 254 8.67 -1.90 9.02
C MET A 254 8.87 -1.69 10.52
N ARG A 255 10.04 -1.20 10.95
CA ARG A 255 10.32 -0.91 12.37
C ARG A 255 9.42 0.18 12.92
N LEU A 256 9.14 1.23 12.14
CA LEU A 256 8.25 2.33 12.54
C LEU A 256 6.82 1.83 12.74
N VAL A 257 6.28 1.05 11.80
CA VAL A 257 4.94 0.45 11.91
C VAL A 257 4.85 -0.44 13.14
N LEU A 258 5.86 -1.28 13.40
CA LEU A 258 5.89 -2.17 14.55
C LEU A 258 6.04 -1.44 15.89
N ARG A 259 6.78 -0.31 15.92
CA ARG A 259 6.86 0.55 17.12
C ARG A 259 5.53 1.24 17.40
N TRP A 260 4.91 1.78 16.37
CA TRP A 260 3.61 2.44 16.48
C TRP A 260 2.53 1.51 17.03
N ARG A 261 2.52 0.25 16.59
CA ARG A 261 1.63 -0.78 17.13
C ARG A 261 1.75 -0.95 18.64
N LYS A 262 2.97 -0.89 19.19
CA LYS A 262 3.18 -1.05 20.65
C LYS A 262 2.62 0.10 21.49
N GLN A 263 2.35 1.26 20.85
CA GLN A 263 1.80 2.45 21.51
C GLN A 263 0.27 2.49 21.45
N ILE A 264 -0.36 1.64 20.63
CA ILE A 264 -1.82 1.53 20.58
C ILE A 264 -2.21 0.51 21.67
N PRO A 265 -2.98 0.92 22.70
CA PRO A 265 -3.47 -0.02 23.70
C PRO A 265 -4.22 -1.15 23.00
N SER A 266 -3.94 -2.38 23.40
CA SER A 266 -4.72 -3.55 22.98
C SER A 266 -6.11 -3.40 23.58
N THR A 267 -7.05 -2.85 22.81
CA THR A 267 -8.48 -2.86 23.14
C THR A 267 -9.10 -4.19 22.79
#